data_9757c6faf5da083e7a2e4cd7f9fd4c6f
#
_entry.id   9757c6faf5da083e7a2e4cd7f9fd4c6f
#
_cell.length_a   1.000
_cell.length_b   1.000
_cell.length_c   1.000
_cell.angle_alpha   90.00
_cell.angle_beta   90.00
_cell.angle_gamma   90.00
#
_symmetry.space_group_name_H-M   'P 1'
#
loop_
_entity.id
_entity.type
_entity.pdbx_description
1 polymer ?
#
loop_
_entity_poly.entity_id
_entity_poly.type
_entity_poly.pdbx_seq_one_letter_code
_entity_poly.pdbx_strand_id
1 'polypeptide(L)'
;MKRKIIASVLTFMMVASACPSVYAATEHYNDSSKTGDAESWQAYKDNWETLSSDYTQVSITPGKDETELNFAWYSEKTDSEGTPVVHFGTDQEALESFEGTIGDVDTSLTGDKAYEYNHVTVTGIQPSTTYYYTVERNGEQSEVVEYTTQDLDSVKILYVGDPQIGASAGQPQDGGELAAESGAGNTAALNDGFAWDRTLDTAIAENPDLNFVISAGDQVNKTGQPKEEEYAAYLSADALKTLPVATTIGNHDSLNADYMYHFNNPNATEYGTTEAGGDYYYSYGDGLFIVLNTNNYNVAEHKQAIEEAIAAYPDAAWRVVTIHQDIYGSGLDHSDTDGMILRTQLTPVFDEADIDVVLQGHDHTYSRSKLLYGDGQTHSSYEFRLNEEGTDYDWDHAYNVETDEEIPLYPEEGDEEGAAAKDAFTEDNMCYTIEDVEGNTVTDPQGILYMTANSASGSKYYELTATQQDYIAARSQNWLPSFSVITMDSDSFQIDTYQITDDGQVEQIDETFTIEKTAGASEETADDASAAETDAADTEAADEAAGTETTDTAATEEGEDAAQTDDAANEATDEAADSAAAETEAAE
;
A
#
# COMPACT_ATOMS: atom_id res chain seq x y z
N MET A 1 18.06 0.57 -81.58
CA MET A 1 18.85 0.38 -80.33
C MET A 1 17.94 0.69 -79.13
N LYS A 2 17.38 -0.33 -78.56
CA LYS A 2 16.57 -0.19 -77.34
C LYS A 2 17.34 -0.77 -76.14
N ARG A 3 17.75 0.12 -75.21
CA ARG A 3 18.41 -0.26 -73.96
C ARG A 3 17.34 -0.77 -73.00
N LYS A 4 17.49 -2.02 -72.55
CA LYS A 4 16.74 -2.60 -71.46
C LYS A 4 17.41 -2.19 -70.15
N ILE A 5 16.69 -1.51 -69.30
CA ILE A 5 17.06 -1.25 -67.90
C ILE A 5 16.57 -2.45 -67.12
N ILE A 6 17.51 -3.19 -66.53
CA ILE A 6 17.20 -4.25 -65.54
C ILE A 6 17.16 -3.56 -64.18
N ALA A 7 15.99 -3.51 -63.60
CA ALA A 7 15.82 -3.11 -62.20
C ALA A 7 16.05 -4.34 -61.33
N SER A 8 17.14 -4.38 -60.59
CA SER A 8 17.37 -5.34 -59.52
C SER A 8 16.58 -4.91 -58.30
N VAL A 9 15.55 -5.68 -57.99
CA VAL A 9 14.86 -5.59 -56.70
C VAL A 9 15.71 -6.35 -55.67
N LEU A 10 16.40 -5.61 -54.81
CA LEU A 10 16.99 -6.19 -53.61
C LEU A 10 15.84 -6.40 -52.61
N THR A 11 15.42 -7.64 -52.44
CA THR A 11 14.57 -8.07 -51.34
C THR A 11 15.44 -8.13 -50.09
N PHE A 12 15.33 -7.15 -49.22
CA PHE A 12 15.84 -7.24 -47.85
C PHE A 12 14.90 -8.17 -47.11
N MET A 13 15.30 -9.40 -46.87
CA MET A 13 14.73 -10.23 -45.83
C MET A 13 15.21 -9.66 -44.50
N MET A 14 14.36 -8.90 -43.79
CA MET A 14 14.47 -8.78 -42.36
C MET A 14 14.10 -10.16 -41.78
N VAL A 15 15.07 -10.85 -41.30
CA VAL A 15 14.87 -11.91 -40.32
C VAL A 15 14.57 -11.15 -39.02
N ALA A 16 13.31 -10.94 -38.73
CA ALA A 16 12.89 -10.64 -37.39
C ALA A 16 13.18 -11.93 -36.59
N SER A 17 14.26 -11.93 -35.83
CA SER A 17 14.40 -12.85 -34.71
C SER A 17 13.30 -12.46 -33.74
N ALA A 18 12.27 -13.30 -33.66
CA ALA A 18 11.37 -13.31 -32.53
C ALA A 18 12.22 -13.66 -31.31
N CYS A 19 12.70 -12.65 -30.59
CA CYS A 19 12.97 -12.79 -29.19
C CYS A 19 11.60 -12.89 -28.52
N PRO A 20 11.33 -13.87 -27.67
CA PRO A 20 10.26 -13.72 -26.72
C PRO A 20 10.58 -12.44 -25.94
N SER A 21 9.67 -11.52 -25.94
CA SER A 21 9.72 -10.37 -25.07
C SER A 21 9.46 -10.89 -23.65
N VAL A 22 10.48 -11.46 -23.04
CA VAL A 22 10.64 -11.32 -21.61
C VAL A 22 10.89 -9.82 -21.50
N TYR A 23 9.90 -9.06 -21.11
CA TYR A 23 10.11 -7.74 -20.57
C TYR A 23 10.92 -7.96 -19.30
N ALA A 24 12.23 -8.05 -19.43
CA ALA A 24 13.12 -7.84 -18.34
C ALA A 24 12.78 -6.42 -17.88
N ALA A 25 12.31 -6.28 -16.65
CA ALA A 25 12.25 -5.00 -15.98
C ALA A 25 13.53 -4.27 -16.35
N THR A 26 13.41 -3.08 -16.94
CA THR A 26 14.59 -2.35 -17.32
C THR A 26 15.37 -2.04 -16.06
N GLU A 27 16.62 -2.36 -16.06
CA GLU A 27 17.53 -2.43 -14.92
C GLU A 27 17.90 -1.02 -14.41
N HIS A 28 16.88 -0.18 -14.13
CA HIS A 28 17.11 1.13 -13.55
C HIS A 28 16.96 1.03 -12.02
N TYR A 29 18.04 1.34 -11.35
CA TYR A 29 18.17 1.35 -9.89
C TYR A 29 19.26 2.34 -9.49
N ASN A 30 19.34 2.71 -8.22
CA ASN A 30 20.38 3.58 -7.70
C ASN A 30 21.46 2.78 -6.98
N ASP A 31 22.71 2.94 -7.41
CA ASP A 31 23.89 2.42 -6.73
C ASP A 31 24.33 3.40 -5.63
N SER A 32 24.01 3.08 -4.38
CA SER A 32 24.28 3.91 -3.22
C SER A 32 25.76 4.24 -3.03
N SER A 33 26.67 3.41 -3.55
CA SER A 33 28.12 3.69 -3.53
C SER A 33 28.52 4.92 -4.40
N LYS A 34 27.62 5.38 -5.27
CA LYS A 34 27.84 6.51 -6.17
C LYS A 34 27.18 7.81 -5.70
N THR A 35 26.46 7.78 -4.59
CA THR A 35 25.88 8.99 -4.00
C THR A 35 26.99 9.96 -3.56
N GLY A 36 26.67 11.26 -3.48
CA GLY A 36 27.62 12.29 -3.05
C GLY A 36 28.09 12.16 -1.58
N ASP A 37 27.43 11.32 -0.78
CA ASP A 37 27.72 11.09 0.64
C ASP A 37 28.49 9.78 0.90
N ALA A 38 29.73 9.73 0.43
CA ALA A 38 30.59 8.56 0.60
C ALA A 38 30.97 8.26 2.05
N GLU A 39 30.91 9.22 2.97
CA GLU A 39 31.23 9.02 4.38
C GLU A 39 30.09 8.27 5.09
N SER A 40 28.85 8.71 4.92
CA SER A 40 27.66 8.05 5.47
C SER A 40 27.46 6.65 4.85
N TRP A 41 27.65 6.52 3.54
CA TRP A 41 27.64 5.20 2.90
C TRP A 41 28.63 4.23 3.51
N GLN A 42 29.89 4.67 3.75
CA GLN A 42 30.90 3.80 4.33
C GLN A 42 30.55 3.44 5.78
N ALA A 43 30.02 4.38 6.57
CA ALA A 43 29.60 4.14 7.95
C ALA A 43 28.44 3.12 8.01
N TYR A 44 27.45 3.25 7.15
CA TYR A 44 26.33 2.31 7.04
C TYR A 44 26.82 0.90 6.66
N LYS A 45 27.68 0.82 5.65
CA LYS A 45 28.29 -0.42 5.20
C LYS A 45 29.13 -1.11 6.28
N ASP A 46 29.92 -0.34 7.05
CA ASP A 46 30.74 -0.87 8.14
C ASP A 46 29.90 -1.45 9.29
N ASN A 47 28.65 -0.98 9.44
CA ASN A 47 27.70 -1.45 10.45
C ASN A 47 26.73 -2.53 9.93
N TRP A 48 26.78 -2.87 8.65
CA TRP A 48 25.78 -3.70 7.97
C TRP A 48 25.56 -5.08 8.61
N GLU A 49 26.64 -5.78 9.01
CA GLU A 49 26.53 -7.11 9.66
C GLU A 49 25.69 -7.03 10.94
N THR A 50 25.77 -5.92 11.67
CA THR A 50 24.95 -5.69 12.88
C THR A 50 23.52 -5.35 12.51
N LEU A 51 23.31 -4.43 11.58
CA LEU A 51 21.98 -3.98 11.14
C LEU A 51 21.16 -5.14 10.56
N SER A 52 21.71 -5.86 9.60
CA SER A 52 21.00 -6.95 8.87
C SER A 52 20.63 -8.15 9.74
N SER A 53 21.23 -8.27 10.92
CA SER A 53 20.96 -9.34 11.88
C SER A 53 20.10 -8.92 13.07
N ASP A 54 19.77 -7.63 13.19
CA ASP A 54 18.93 -7.11 14.27
C ASP A 54 17.45 -7.07 13.83
N TYR A 55 16.74 -8.15 14.05
CA TYR A 55 15.30 -8.24 13.79
C TYR A 55 14.45 -7.60 14.89
N THR A 56 15.09 -7.05 15.94
CA THR A 56 14.39 -6.45 17.10
C THR A 56 14.17 -4.95 16.96
N GLN A 57 14.30 -4.41 15.75
CA GLN A 57 14.02 -3.00 15.46
C GLN A 57 12.59 -2.63 15.86
N VAL A 58 12.42 -1.41 16.33
CA VAL A 58 11.10 -0.91 16.75
C VAL A 58 10.49 -0.14 15.61
N SER A 59 9.25 -0.48 15.25
CA SER A 59 8.41 0.36 14.40
C SER A 59 7.43 1.16 15.26
N ILE A 60 7.15 2.39 14.85
CA ILE A 60 6.06 3.19 15.40
C ILE A 60 5.08 3.55 14.28
N THR A 61 3.78 3.39 14.55
CA THR A 61 2.71 3.73 13.61
C THR A 61 1.74 4.71 14.28
N PRO A 62 0.99 5.54 13.53
CA PRO A 62 -0.09 6.33 14.11
C PRO A 62 -1.03 5.43 14.92
N GLY A 63 -1.62 5.94 16.00
CA GLY A 63 -2.72 5.28 16.70
C GLY A 63 -4.05 5.50 15.97
N LYS A 64 -5.19 5.14 16.61
CA LYS A 64 -6.51 5.35 16.00
C LYS A 64 -6.81 6.82 15.71
N ASP A 65 -6.19 7.71 16.49
CA ASP A 65 -6.21 9.16 16.33
C ASP A 65 -4.89 9.77 16.86
N GLU A 66 -4.68 11.06 16.71
CA GLU A 66 -3.47 11.77 17.11
C GLU A 66 -3.18 11.73 18.63
N THR A 67 -4.09 11.22 19.45
CA THR A 67 -3.88 11.03 20.89
C THR A 67 -3.25 9.68 21.27
N GLU A 68 -2.99 8.83 20.28
CA GLU A 68 -2.41 7.51 20.45
C GLU A 68 -1.20 7.29 19.53
N LEU A 69 -0.31 6.41 19.94
CA LEU A 69 0.85 5.96 19.17
C LEU A 69 1.03 4.46 19.37
N ASN A 70 1.20 3.73 18.29
CA ASN A 70 1.37 2.29 18.30
C ASN A 70 2.84 1.92 18.13
N PHE A 71 3.26 0.87 18.82
CA PHE A 71 4.60 0.30 18.79
C PHE A 71 4.53 -1.17 18.40
N ALA A 72 5.47 -1.63 17.59
CA ALA A 72 5.70 -3.04 17.33
C ALA A 72 7.20 -3.34 17.30
N TRP A 73 7.60 -4.51 17.80
CA TRP A 73 8.98 -5.01 17.73
C TRP A 73 9.03 -6.51 18.01
N TYR A 74 10.08 -7.16 17.57
CA TYR A 74 10.39 -8.52 17.97
C TYR A 74 11.21 -8.56 19.26
N SER A 75 11.02 -9.61 20.04
CA SER A 75 11.92 -10.01 21.13
C SER A 75 12.28 -11.48 20.98
N GLU A 76 13.52 -11.86 21.32
CA GLU A 76 13.88 -13.28 21.34
C GLU A 76 13.01 -14.01 22.35
N LYS A 77 12.43 -15.15 21.91
CA LYS A 77 11.56 -15.96 22.76
C LYS A 77 12.36 -16.54 23.94
N THR A 78 11.84 -16.32 25.14
CA THR A 78 12.42 -16.84 26.40
C THR A 78 11.39 -17.66 27.15
N ASP A 79 11.81 -18.33 28.24
CA ASP A 79 10.88 -19.03 29.15
C ASP A 79 10.07 -18.04 30.02
N SER A 80 10.26 -16.73 29.86
CA SER A 80 9.55 -15.69 30.60
C SER A 80 8.22 -15.37 29.92
N GLU A 81 7.13 -15.41 30.67
CA GLU A 81 5.81 -14.96 30.24
C GLU A 81 5.61 -13.45 30.53
N GLY A 82 6.64 -12.61 30.26
CA GLY A 82 6.56 -11.16 30.50
C GLY A 82 5.65 -10.48 29.50
N THR A 83 4.82 -9.53 29.98
CA THR A 83 4.04 -8.63 29.12
C THR A 83 5.00 -7.61 28.48
N PRO A 84 4.88 -7.29 27.18
CA PRO A 84 5.66 -6.22 26.57
C PRO A 84 5.24 -4.86 27.13
N VAL A 85 6.18 -3.96 27.34
CA VAL A 85 5.94 -2.66 27.95
C VAL A 85 6.64 -1.56 27.15
N VAL A 86 5.90 -0.48 26.87
CA VAL A 86 6.45 0.80 26.49
C VAL A 86 6.37 1.73 27.68
N HIS A 87 7.50 2.33 28.05
CA HIS A 87 7.52 3.42 29.02
C HIS A 87 7.53 4.73 28.27
N PHE A 88 6.57 5.61 28.54
CA PHE A 88 6.34 6.82 27.74
C PHE A 88 5.92 7.99 28.64
N GLY A 89 6.39 9.20 28.37
CA GLY A 89 6.01 10.38 29.13
C GLY A 89 6.87 11.62 28.82
N THR A 90 6.49 12.75 29.39
CA THR A 90 7.18 14.03 29.21
C THR A 90 8.36 14.25 30.19
N ASP A 91 8.50 13.39 31.18
CA ASP A 91 9.59 13.43 32.17
C ASP A 91 10.40 12.12 32.08
N GLN A 92 11.62 12.23 31.59
CA GLN A 92 12.55 11.11 31.38
C GLN A 92 12.81 10.28 32.67
N GLU A 93 12.67 10.91 33.86
CA GLU A 93 12.88 10.24 35.14
C GLU A 93 11.59 9.60 35.70
N ALA A 94 10.44 9.83 35.05
CA ALA A 94 9.11 9.42 35.52
C ALA A 94 8.17 9.01 34.37
N LEU A 95 8.62 8.05 33.55
CA LEU A 95 7.80 7.52 32.44
C LEU A 95 6.66 6.65 32.97
N GLU A 96 5.50 6.75 32.34
CA GLU A 96 4.35 5.84 32.57
C GLU A 96 4.53 4.56 31.77
N SER A 97 3.98 3.45 32.29
CA SER A 97 4.10 2.13 31.66
C SER A 97 2.80 1.76 30.93
N PHE A 98 2.92 1.38 29.66
CA PHE A 98 1.85 0.90 28.82
C PHE A 98 2.12 -0.57 28.47
N GLU A 99 1.22 -1.44 28.88
CA GLU A 99 1.31 -2.88 28.61
C GLU A 99 0.57 -3.21 27.29
N GLY A 100 1.07 -4.19 26.56
CA GLY A 100 0.49 -4.60 25.28
C GLY A 100 0.27 -6.10 25.16
N THR A 101 0.20 -6.56 23.91
CA THR A 101 0.01 -7.96 23.54
C THR A 101 1.30 -8.56 22.99
N ILE A 102 1.42 -9.88 23.12
CA ILE A 102 2.56 -10.66 22.65
C ILE A 102 2.04 -11.88 21.89
N GLY A 103 2.73 -12.27 20.83
CA GLY A 103 2.41 -13.49 20.10
C GLY A 103 3.66 -14.13 19.48
N ASP A 104 3.54 -15.37 19.06
CA ASP A 104 4.64 -16.11 18.45
C ASP A 104 4.85 -15.67 17.00
N VAL A 105 6.10 -15.43 16.62
CA VAL A 105 6.52 -15.26 15.23
C VAL A 105 6.74 -16.63 14.61
N ASP A 106 6.30 -16.82 13.36
CA ASP A 106 6.57 -18.05 12.62
C ASP A 106 8.08 -18.23 12.42
N THR A 107 8.64 -19.31 13.00
CA THR A 107 10.08 -19.58 12.95
C THR A 107 10.62 -19.85 11.55
N SER A 108 9.75 -20.22 10.59
CA SER A 108 10.15 -20.40 9.19
C SER A 108 10.56 -19.06 8.53
N LEU A 109 10.04 -17.93 9.02
CA LEU A 109 10.37 -16.58 8.54
C LEU A 109 11.68 -16.04 9.12
N THR A 110 12.11 -16.55 10.28
CA THR A 110 13.25 -16.04 11.05
C THR A 110 14.48 -16.95 11.05
N GLY A 111 14.55 -17.92 10.11
CA GLY A 111 15.69 -18.83 9.99
C GLY A 111 15.88 -19.73 11.21
N ASP A 112 14.79 -20.32 11.71
CA ASP A 112 14.74 -21.20 12.89
C ASP A 112 15.02 -20.52 14.25
N LYS A 113 15.19 -19.19 14.30
CA LYS A 113 15.24 -18.44 15.56
C LYS A 113 13.82 -18.22 16.06
N ALA A 114 13.60 -18.43 17.36
CA ALA A 114 12.30 -18.20 17.96
C ALA A 114 12.19 -16.76 18.46
N TYR A 115 11.24 -16.03 17.91
CA TYR A 115 10.88 -14.67 18.31
C TYR A 115 9.42 -14.62 18.76
N GLU A 116 9.11 -13.57 19.50
CA GLU A 116 7.77 -13.11 19.82
C GLU A 116 7.62 -11.70 19.28
N TYR A 117 6.48 -11.40 18.62
CA TYR A 117 6.13 -10.02 18.29
C TYR A 117 5.42 -9.36 19.46
N ASN A 118 5.64 -8.07 19.64
CA ASN A 118 5.11 -7.27 20.72
C ASN A 118 4.37 -6.08 20.12
N HIS A 119 3.11 -5.86 20.52
CA HIS A 119 2.31 -4.72 20.11
C HIS A 119 1.83 -3.96 21.34
N VAL A 120 2.15 -2.66 21.40
CA VAL A 120 1.77 -1.78 22.50
C VAL A 120 1.19 -0.49 21.96
N THR A 121 0.07 -0.02 22.50
CA THR A 121 -0.51 1.29 22.21
C THR A 121 -0.32 2.22 23.40
N VAL A 122 0.26 3.38 23.14
CA VAL A 122 0.39 4.47 24.09
C VAL A 122 -0.74 5.46 23.84
N THR A 123 -1.32 6.01 24.92
CA THR A 123 -2.49 6.89 24.85
C THR A 123 -2.25 8.20 25.60
N GLY A 124 -3.06 9.23 25.33
CA GLY A 124 -3.01 10.51 26.03
C GLY A 124 -1.98 11.49 25.48
N ILE A 125 -1.53 11.28 24.27
CA ILE A 125 -0.61 12.13 23.54
C ILE A 125 -1.25 13.50 23.27
N GLN A 126 -0.46 14.55 23.36
CA GLN A 126 -0.88 15.94 23.10
C GLN A 126 -0.04 16.52 21.96
N PRO A 127 -0.57 17.40 21.11
CA PRO A 127 0.20 18.07 20.06
C PRO A 127 1.26 19.00 20.64
N SER A 128 2.25 19.35 19.82
CA SER A 128 3.35 20.27 20.12
C SER A 128 4.07 19.96 21.45
N THR A 129 4.27 18.67 21.75
CA THR A 129 4.78 18.19 23.02
C THR A 129 5.95 17.24 22.81
N THR A 130 7.02 17.40 23.59
CA THR A 130 8.16 16.47 23.60
C THR A 130 7.94 15.38 24.64
N TYR A 131 8.10 14.14 24.21
CA TYR A 131 8.01 12.92 24.98
C TYR A 131 9.33 12.17 24.95
N TYR A 132 9.47 11.22 25.86
CA TYR A 132 10.56 10.26 25.92
C TYR A 132 9.97 8.87 26.03
N TYR A 133 10.58 7.90 25.37
CA TYR A 133 10.13 6.52 25.49
C TYR A 133 11.28 5.52 25.55
N THR A 134 11.00 4.37 26.13
CA THR A 134 11.79 3.14 26.04
C THR A 134 10.88 1.96 25.79
N VAL A 135 11.37 0.92 25.15
CA VAL A 135 10.67 -0.36 25.03
C VAL A 135 11.37 -1.39 25.93
N GLU A 136 10.60 -2.23 26.60
CA GLU A 136 11.13 -3.32 27.42
C GLU A 136 11.19 -4.59 26.59
N ARG A 137 12.38 -5.16 26.45
CA ARG A 137 12.70 -6.38 25.72
C ARG A 137 13.30 -7.39 26.68
N ASN A 138 12.61 -8.52 26.89
CA ASN A 138 13.09 -9.60 27.77
C ASN A 138 13.49 -9.16 29.20
N GLY A 139 12.84 -8.11 29.73
CA GLY A 139 13.15 -7.50 31.01
C GLY A 139 14.33 -6.52 30.98
N GLU A 140 14.82 -6.18 29.81
CA GLU A 140 15.83 -5.12 29.59
C GLU A 140 15.19 -3.95 28.83
N GLN A 141 15.39 -2.73 29.33
CA GLN A 141 14.91 -1.52 28.66
C GLN A 141 15.88 -1.08 27.58
N SER A 142 15.34 -0.60 26.46
CA SER A 142 16.10 0.07 25.40
C SER A 142 16.69 1.40 25.90
N GLU A 143 17.56 2.01 25.11
CA GLU A 143 17.94 3.41 25.28
C GLU A 143 16.71 4.32 25.16
N VAL A 144 16.80 5.50 25.82
CA VAL A 144 15.72 6.48 25.78
C VAL A 144 15.70 7.19 24.43
N VAL A 145 14.56 7.24 23.79
CA VAL A 145 14.32 7.99 22.56
C VAL A 145 13.49 9.23 22.87
N GLU A 146 13.88 10.37 22.30
CA GLU A 146 13.09 11.61 22.35
C GLU A 146 12.15 11.64 21.14
N TYR A 147 10.87 11.87 21.39
CA TYR A 147 9.80 11.95 20.38
C TYR A 147 9.03 13.25 20.55
N THR A 148 8.83 14.01 19.48
CA THR A 148 8.12 15.29 19.54
C THR A 148 6.96 15.29 18.57
N THR A 149 5.76 15.50 19.11
CA THR A 149 4.54 15.70 18.30
C THR A 149 4.50 17.10 17.72
N GLN A 150 3.98 17.23 16.52
CA GLN A 150 3.83 18.50 15.83
C GLN A 150 2.49 19.17 16.13
N ASP A 151 2.29 20.34 15.54
CA ASP A 151 1.05 21.08 15.55
C ASP A 151 -0.02 20.37 14.71
N LEU A 152 -1.29 20.57 15.02
CA LEU A 152 -2.43 20.03 14.30
C LEU A 152 -3.20 21.08 13.50
N ASP A 153 -2.87 22.37 13.64
CA ASP A 153 -3.49 23.44 12.87
C ASP A 153 -3.20 23.30 11.36
N SER A 154 -2.08 22.62 11.03
CA SER A 154 -1.70 22.27 9.67
C SER A 154 -0.85 20.99 9.71
N VAL A 155 -1.45 19.87 9.36
CA VAL A 155 -0.81 18.56 9.37
C VAL A 155 0.07 18.40 8.14
N LYS A 156 1.34 18.04 8.34
CA LYS A 156 2.28 17.70 7.27
C LYS A 156 2.62 16.23 7.25
N ILE A 157 2.45 15.62 6.10
CA ILE A 157 2.62 14.17 5.90
C ILE A 157 3.66 13.95 4.80
N LEU A 158 4.62 13.07 5.06
CA LEU A 158 5.52 12.56 4.04
C LEU A 158 4.83 11.38 3.32
N TYR A 159 4.60 11.49 2.03
CA TYR A 159 4.04 10.41 1.22
C TYR A 159 5.13 9.81 0.33
N VAL A 160 5.30 8.49 0.41
CA VAL A 160 6.31 7.71 -0.31
C VAL A 160 5.71 6.41 -0.84
N GLY A 161 6.31 5.84 -1.87
CA GLY A 161 5.99 4.51 -2.40
C GLY A 161 7.23 3.64 -2.52
N ASP A 162 7.02 2.36 -2.44
CA ASP A 162 7.92 1.31 -2.89
C ASP A 162 9.38 1.50 -2.45
N PRO A 163 9.67 1.58 -1.14
CA PRO A 163 11.04 1.48 -0.67
C PRO A 163 11.68 0.17 -1.13
N GLN A 164 10.90 -0.87 -1.20
CA GLN A 164 11.16 -2.21 -1.76
C GLN A 164 12.59 -2.68 -1.52
N ILE A 165 12.97 -2.70 -0.22
CA ILE A 165 14.31 -3.02 0.22
C ILE A 165 14.69 -4.44 -0.23
N GLY A 166 15.74 -4.55 -1.05
CA GLY A 166 16.19 -5.81 -1.65
C GLY A 166 15.97 -5.89 -3.16
N ALA A 167 15.18 -4.98 -3.76
CA ALA A 167 14.82 -5.02 -5.18
C ALA A 167 16.01 -4.79 -6.13
N SER A 168 17.11 -4.20 -5.65
CA SER A 168 18.35 -4.08 -6.45
C SER A 168 19.16 -5.38 -6.55
N ALA A 169 18.61 -6.53 -6.11
CA ALA A 169 19.25 -7.83 -6.23
C ALA A 169 19.63 -8.15 -7.68
N GLY A 170 20.82 -8.70 -7.88
CA GLY A 170 21.35 -9.02 -9.21
C GLY A 170 21.90 -7.81 -9.98
N GLN A 171 21.77 -6.59 -9.48
CA GLN A 171 22.28 -5.39 -10.13
C GLN A 171 23.75 -5.12 -9.78
N PRO A 172 24.57 -4.57 -10.69
CA PRO A 172 25.97 -4.24 -10.43
C PRO A 172 26.11 -3.09 -9.42
N GLN A 173 26.81 -3.32 -8.31
CA GLN A 173 27.03 -2.34 -7.25
C GLN A 173 28.51 -2.23 -6.90
N ASP A 174 28.92 -1.17 -6.21
CA ASP A 174 30.21 -0.95 -5.53
C ASP A 174 31.41 -1.65 -6.19
N GLY A 175 31.71 -1.30 -7.44
CA GLY A 175 32.83 -1.87 -8.18
C GLY A 175 32.46 -2.93 -9.21
N GLY A 176 31.18 -3.18 -9.43
CA GLY A 176 30.64 -4.05 -10.47
C GLY A 176 30.40 -5.49 -10.03
N GLU A 177 30.41 -5.78 -8.73
CA GLU A 177 29.88 -7.03 -8.19
C GLU A 177 28.35 -6.96 -8.22
N LEU A 178 27.69 -8.12 -8.45
CA LEU A 178 26.24 -8.18 -8.42
C LEU A 178 25.74 -8.18 -6.98
N ALA A 179 24.69 -7.43 -6.71
CA ALA A 179 24.04 -7.39 -5.41
C ALA A 179 23.49 -8.77 -5.04
N ALA A 180 23.80 -9.24 -3.84
CA ALA A 180 23.31 -10.50 -3.30
C ALA A 180 22.00 -10.27 -2.54
N GLU A 181 21.11 -11.23 -2.58
CA GLU A 181 19.75 -11.17 -2.00
C GLU A 181 19.58 -11.91 -0.67
N SER A 182 20.63 -12.43 -0.07
CA SER A 182 20.52 -13.21 1.17
C SER A 182 21.79 -13.27 2.01
N GLY A 183 21.61 -13.49 3.32
CA GLY A 183 22.65 -13.69 4.32
C GLY A 183 23.44 -12.43 4.65
N ALA A 184 24.53 -12.55 5.41
CA ALA A 184 25.43 -11.44 5.75
C ALA A 184 26.01 -10.73 4.50
N GLY A 185 25.81 -11.30 3.34
CA GLY A 185 26.09 -10.73 2.03
C GLY A 185 24.87 -10.16 1.31
N ASN A 186 23.72 -9.95 1.97
CA ASN A 186 22.57 -9.28 1.37
C ASN A 186 22.89 -7.81 1.07
N THR A 187 23.64 -7.61 -0.01
CA THR A 187 24.10 -6.30 -0.44
C THR A 187 23.04 -5.53 -1.21
N ALA A 188 21.98 -6.19 -1.65
CA ALA A 188 20.79 -5.51 -2.18
C ALA A 188 20.09 -4.74 -1.05
N ALA A 189 19.75 -5.40 0.05
CA ALA A 189 19.16 -4.73 1.21
C ALA A 189 20.10 -3.68 1.83
N LEU A 190 21.42 -3.89 1.81
CA LEU A 190 22.42 -2.87 2.18
C LEU A 190 22.30 -1.61 1.32
N ASN A 191 22.23 -1.77 -0.01
CA ASN A 191 22.14 -0.67 -0.96
C ASN A 191 20.85 0.12 -0.79
N ASP A 192 19.74 -0.60 -0.74
CA ASP A 192 18.39 -0.03 -0.76
C ASP A 192 18.03 0.57 0.61
N GLY A 193 18.47 -0.08 1.71
CA GLY A 193 18.30 0.41 3.07
C GLY A 193 19.03 1.73 3.32
N PHE A 194 20.26 1.88 2.83
CA PHE A 194 20.97 3.15 2.89
C PHE A 194 20.25 4.24 2.08
N ALA A 195 19.78 3.91 0.88
CA ALA A 195 19.08 4.88 0.04
C ALA A 195 17.74 5.31 0.65
N TRP A 196 17.04 4.39 1.30
CA TRP A 196 15.82 4.67 2.07
C TRP A 196 16.09 5.61 3.25
N ASP A 197 17.08 5.31 4.09
CA ASP A 197 17.51 6.15 5.22
C ASP A 197 17.86 7.58 4.74
N ARG A 198 18.63 7.68 3.65
CA ARG A 198 18.98 8.96 3.02
C ARG A 198 17.74 9.74 2.54
N THR A 199 16.73 9.07 1.99
CA THR A 199 15.51 9.73 1.54
C THR A 199 14.73 10.31 2.70
N LEU A 200 14.57 9.55 3.78
CA LEU A 200 13.92 10.03 5.01
C LEU A 200 14.66 11.21 5.62
N ASP A 201 15.98 11.08 5.80
CA ASP A 201 16.81 12.16 6.36
C ASP A 201 16.71 13.45 5.53
N THR A 202 16.73 13.31 4.19
CA THR A 202 16.62 14.46 3.29
C THR A 202 15.23 15.11 3.40
N ALA A 203 14.16 14.30 3.40
CA ALA A 203 12.79 14.80 3.49
C ALA A 203 12.53 15.54 4.82
N ILE A 204 13.04 14.99 5.94
CA ILE A 204 12.95 15.59 7.28
C ILE A 204 13.79 16.89 7.38
N ALA A 205 14.97 16.91 6.78
CA ALA A 205 15.81 18.12 6.79
C ALA A 205 15.13 19.30 6.08
N GLU A 206 14.43 19.04 4.99
CA GLU A 206 13.65 20.05 4.26
C GLU A 206 12.30 20.37 4.95
N ASN A 207 11.72 19.40 5.69
CA ASN A 207 10.41 19.51 6.33
C ASN A 207 10.48 19.02 7.80
N PRO A 208 11.08 19.81 8.72
CA PRO A 208 11.30 19.35 10.10
C PRO A 208 10.03 19.27 10.96
N ASP A 209 8.90 19.68 10.43
CA ASP A 209 7.57 19.69 11.04
C ASP A 209 6.64 18.60 10.49
N LEU A 210 7.18 17.52 9.92
CA LEU A 210 6.41 16.34 9.51
C LEU A 210 5.74 15.68 10.72
N ASN A 211 4.47 15.31 10.58
CA ASN A 211 3.70 14.60 11.61
C ASN A 211 3.89 13.08 11.52
N PHE A 212 3.82 12.52 10.31
CA PHE A 212 4.00 11.09 10.06
C PHE A 212 4.31 10.81 8.58
N VAL A 213 4.58 9.55 8.26
CA VAL A 213 4.82 9.04 6.90
C VAL A 213 3.62 8.20 6.47
N ILE A 214 3.18 8.32 5.22
CA ILE A 214 2.36 7.34 4.51
C ILE A 214 3.27 6.60 3.52
N SER A 215 3.37 5.28 3.65
CA SER A 215 4.06 4.39 2.71
C SER A 215 3.02 3.58 1.93
N ALA A 216 3.01 3.73 0.62
CA ALA A 216 2.02 3.13 -0.27
C ALA A 216 2.29 1.64 -0.60
N GLY A 217 3.03 0.94 0.23
CA GLY A 217 3.27 -0.50 0.09
C GLY A 217 4.68 -0.86 -0.37
N ASP A 218 4.92 -2.16 -0.49
CA ASP A 218 6.19 -2.76 -0.86
C ASP A 218 7.36 -2.20 -0.04
N GLN A 219 7.28 -2.44 1.28
CA GLN A 219 8.36 -2.08 2.20
C GLN A 219 9.63 -2.86 1.89
N VAL A 220 9.47 -4.11 1.48
CA VAL A 220 10.52 -5.10 1.22
C VAL A 220 10.29 -5.79 -0.12
N ASN A 221 11.31 -6.52 -0.62
CA ASN A 221 11.25 -7.07 -1.97
C ASN A 221 10.80 -8.53 -2.07
N LYS A 222 11.18 -9.39 -1.11
CA LYS A 222 10.87 -10.82 -1.24
C LYS A 222 9.38 -11.10 -1.08
N THR A 223 8.82 -11.89 -1.99
CA THR A 223 7.43 -12.32 -1.99
C THR A 223 7.31 -13.73 -1.45
N GLY A 224 6.47 -13.97 -0.43
CA GLY A 224 6.20 -15.31 0.10
C GLY A 224 7.40 -16.10 0.64
N GLN A 225 8.51 -15.42 0.99
CA GLN A 225 9.76 -15.98 1.48
C GLN A 225 10.22 -15.26 2.75
N PRO A 226 11.13 -15.85 3.55
CA PRO A 226 11.76 -15.16 4.66
C PRO A 226 12.45 -13.87 4.20
N LYS A 227 12.12 -12.73 4.83
CA LYS A 227 12.58 -11.39 4.42
C LYS A 227 13.01 -10.49 5.60
N GLU A 228 13.29 -11.07 6.75
CA GLU A 228 13.65 -10.34 7.96
C GLU A 228 14.91 -9.46 7.81
N GLU A 229 15.86 -9.83 6.94
CA GLU A 229 17.03 -8.99 6.65
C GLU A 229 16.64 -7.70 5.91
N GLU A 230 15.59 -7.75 5.09
CA GLU A 230 15.05 -6.59 4.37
C GLU A 230 14.25 -5.70 5.33
N TYR A 231 13.42 -6.29 6.22
CA TYR A 231 12.77 -5.53 7.29
C TYR A 231 13.78 -4.91 8.27
N ALA A 232 14.85 -5.62 8.61
CA ALA A 232 15.91 -5.06 9.45
C ALA A 232 16.55 -3.83 8.81
N ALA A 233 16.76 -3.83 7.49
CA ALA A 233 17.27 -2.67 6.77
C ALA A 233 16.22 -1.54 6.68
N TYR A 234 14.96 -1.86 6.40
CA TYR A 234 13.87 -0.89 6.35
C TYR A 234 13.70 -0.15 7.69
N LEU A 235 13.63 -0.90 8.79
CA LEU A 235 13.42 -0.37 10.14
C LEU A 235 14.68 0.23 10.78
N SER A 236 15.87 0.05 10.18
CA SER A 236 17.11 0.60 10.70
C SER A 236 17.23 2.11 10.56
N ALA A 237 16.43 2.74 9.72
CA ALA A 237 16.42 4.18 9.54
C ALA A 237 16.10 4.90 10.85
N ASP A 238 17.04 5.74 11.32
CA ASP A 238 16.90 6.44 12.60
C ASP A 238 15.67 7.34 12.65
N ALA A 239 15.25 7.87 11.52
CA ALA A 239 14.03 8.66 11.35
C ALA A 239 12.76 7.93 11.84
N LEU A 240 12.65 6.62 11.58
CA LEU A 240 11.49 5.81 11.94
C LEU A 240 11.35 5.56 13.46
N LYS A 241 12.33 5.94 14.24
CA LYS A 241 12.23 5.94 15.72
C LYS A 241 11.43 7.13 16.25
N THR A 242 11.30 8.20 15.45
CA THR A 242 10.69 9.47 15.87
C THR A 242 9.63 10.00 14.91
N LEU A 243 9.45 9.37 13.76
CA LEU A 243 8.45 9.71 12.77
C LEU A 243 7.59 8.47 12.50
N PRO A 244 6.33 8.43 12.98
CA PRO A 244 5.44 7.28 12.77
C PRO A 244 5.19 7.01 11.29
N VAL A 245 5.06 5.73 10.91
CA VAL A 245 4.78 5.34 9.53
C VAL A 245 3.46 4.57 9.44
N ALA A 246 2.52 5.07 8.64
CA ALA A 246 1.32 4.36 8.22
C ALA A 246 1.66 3.57 6.95
N THR A 247 1.78 2.25 7.08
CA THR A 247 2.19 1.37 5.99
C THR A 247 0.99 0.74 5.29
N THR A 248 1.08 0.53 3.98
CA THR A 248 0.13 -0.22 3.17
C THR A 248 0.72 -1.58 2.83
N ILE A 249 -0.08 -2.63 2.76
CA ILE A 249 0.38 -3.95 2.34
C ILE A 249 0.54 -3.94 0.82
N GLY A 250 1.79 -4.02 0.33
CA GLY A 250 2.09 -4.23 -1.08
C GLY A 250 2.04 -5.71 -1.48
N ASN A 251 2.18 -6.02 -2.76
CA ASN A 251 2.17 -7.42 -3.22
C ASN A 251 3.37 -8.20 -2.69
N HIS A 252 4.52 -7.55 -2.52
CA HIS A 252 5.70 -8.16 -1.91
C HIS A 252 5.56 -8.39 -0.40
N ASP A 253 4.69 -7.64 0.29
CA ASP A 253 4.40 -7.83 1.72
C ASP A 253 3.35 -8.91 1.98
N SER A 254 2.45 -9.21 1.03
CA SER A 254 1.11 -9.79 1.24
C SER A 254 1.06 -11.29 1.55
N LEU A 255 2.07 -12.08 1.15
CA LEU A 255 1.98 -13.55 1.11
C LEU A 255 2.54 -14.26 2.34
N ASN A 256 2.93 -13.56 3.39
CA ASN A 256 3.28 -14.12 4.68
C ASN A 256 3.06 -13.10 5.82
N ALA A 257 3.11 -13.59 7.06
CA ALA A 257 2.62 -12.85 8.22
C ALA A 257 3.63 -11.87 8.84
N ASP A 258 4.85 -11.75 8.32
CA ASP A 258 5.89 -10.89 8.91
C ASP A 258 5.49 -9.41 8.94
N TYR A 259 4.78 -8.90 7.92
CA TYR A 259 4.26 -7.54 7.92
C TYR A 259 3.41 -7.24 9.18
N MET A 260 2.40 -8.09 9.48
CA MET A 260 1.52 -7.88 10.63
C MET A 260 2.24 -8.04 11.99
N TYR A 261 3.41 -8.65 12.01
CA TYR A 261 4.24 -8.73 13.21
C TYR A 261 5.08 -7.47 13.42
N HIS A 262 5.52 -6.83 12.33
CA HIS A 262 6.33 -5.61 12.37
C HIS A 262 5.51 -4.33 12.52
N PHE A 263 4.22 -4.32 12.19
CA PHE A 263 3.38 -3.13 12.23
C PHE A 263 2.12 -3.34 13.07
N ASN A 264 1.92 -2.48 14.07
CA ASN A 264 0.74 -2.47 14.92
C ASN A 264 -0.29 -1.45 14.37
N ASN A 265 -0.95 -1.81 13.27
CA ASN A 265 -1.88 -0.91 12.58
C ASN A 265 -3.14 -0.64 13.41
N PRO A 266 -3.60 0.62 13.52
CA PRO A 266 -4.77 0.99 14.30
C PRO A 266 -6.08 0.54 13.63
N ASN A 267 -7.12 0.30 14.41
CA ASN A 267 -8.45 -0.08 13.89
C ASN A 267 -8.38 -1.13 12.77
N ALA A 268 -7.44 -2.09 12.88
CA ALA A 268 -7.33 -3.18 11.92
C ALA A 268 -8.64 -3.98 11.87
N THR A 269 -9.14 -4.24 10.68
CA THR A 269 -10.43 -4.90 10.44
C THR A 269 -10.23 -6.37 10.08
N GLU A 270 -11.35 -7.12 9.97
CA GLU A 270 -11.35 -8.47 9.41
C GLU A 270 -11.60 -8.46 7.88
N TYR A 271 -11.62 -7.27 7.25
CA TYR A 271 -11.86 -7.07 5.83
C TYR A 271 -10.56 -6.94 5.05
N GLY A 272 -10.59 -7.28 3.76
CA GLY A 272 -9.44 -7.17 2.87
C GLY A 272 -8.22 -7.99 3.30
N THR A 273 -8.43 -9.13 3.99
CA THR A 273 -7.34 -9.87 4.63
C THR A 273 -6.53 -10.73 3.66
N THR A 274 -5.21 -10.72 3.84
CA THR A 274 -4.24 -11.70 3.34
C THR A 274 -3.46 -12.29 4.51
N GLU A 275 -2.45 -13.10 4.27
CA GLU A 275 -1.53 -13.59 5.32
C GLU A 275 -0.87 -12.42 6.10
N ALA A 276 -0.67 -11.27 5.46
CA ALA A 276 -0.04 -10.08 6.05
C ALA A 276 -0.97 -9.22 6.92
N GLY A 277 -2.28 -9.42 6.85
CA GLY A 277 -3.27 -8.61 7.57
C GLY A 277 -4.39 -8.10 6.66
N GLY A 278 -5.18 -7.15 7.14
CA GLY A 278 -6.35 -6.61 6.46
C GLY A 278 -6.33 -5.10 6.33
N ASP A 279 -7.49 -4.55 5.94
CA ASP A 279 -7.72 -3.12 5.87
C ASP A 279 -7.69 -2.49 7.26
N TYR A 280 -7.27 -1.22 7.34
CA TYR A 280 -7.30 -0.48 8.59
C TYR A 280 -7.56 1.01 8.34
N TYR A 281 -7.85 1.75 9.39
CA TYR A 281 -8.11 3.19 9.28
C TYR A 281 -7.71 3.95 10.54
N TYR A 282 -7.50 5.25 10.40
CA TYR A 282 -7.20 6.16 11.50
C TYR A 282 -7.60 7.59 11.15
N SER A 283 -7.76 8.42 12.18
CA SER A 283 -7.94 9.86 12.03
C SER A 283 -6.65 10.58 12.42
N TYR A 284 -6.33 11.69 11.78
CA TYR A 284 -5.24 12.57 12.20
C TYR A 284 -5.53 14.02 11.77
N GLY A 285 -5.63 14.95 12.74
CA GLY A 285 -6.11 16.29 12.47
C GLY A 285 -7.50 16.27 11.84
N ASP A 286 -7.68 16.96 10.73
CA ASP A 286 -8.95 17.04 10.00
C ASP A 286 -9.16 15.89 8.98
N GLY A 287 -8.24 14.91 8.93
CA GLY A 287 -8.25 13.82 7.96
C GLY A 287 -8.71 12.48 8.54
N LEU A 288 -9.48 11.74 7.74
CA LEU A 288 -9.71 10.31 7.86
C LEU A 288 -8.85 9.59 6.80
N PHE A 289 -7.98 8.71 7.26
CA PHE A 289 -7.09 7.91 6.44
C PHE A 289 -7.55 6.46 6.45
N ILE A 290 -7.82 5.90 5.28
CA ILE A 290 -8.32 4.54 5.09
C ILE A 290 -7.28 3.79 4.25
N VAL A 291 -6.75 2.71 4.77
CA VAL A 291 -5.72 1.91 4.11
C VAL A 291 -6.30 0.57 3.73
N LEU A 292 -6.33 0.28 2.42
CA LEU A 292 -6.91 -0.93 1.88
C LEU A 292 -5.81 -1.89 1.40
N ASN A 293 -5.90 -3.14 1.79
CA ASN A 293 -5.04 -4.21 1.30
C ASN A 293 -5.58 -4.75 -0.03
N THR A 294 -5.27 -4.06 -1.11
CA THR A 294 -5.74 -4.36 -2.46
C THR A 294 -5.14 -5.64 -3.08
N ASN A 295 -4.32 -6.40 -2.33
CA ASN A 295 -3.95 -7.77 -2.68
C ASN A 295 -5.09 -8.78 -2.41
N ASN A 296 -6.10 -8.38 -1.65
CA ASN A 296 -7.38 -9.06 -1.58
C ASN A 296 -8.34 -8.38 -2.59
N TYR A 297 -8.77 -9.11 -3.62
CA TYR A 297 -9.61 -8.56 -4.70
C TYR A 297 -11.11 -8.51 -4.36
N ASN A 298 -11.51 -8.81 -3.12
CA ASN A 298 -12.89 -8.72 -2.68
C ASN A 298 -13.30 -7.27 -2.32
N VAL A 299 -13.59 -6.47 -3.31
CA VAL A 299 -13.95 -5.05 -3.14
C VAL A 299 -15.17 -4.85 -2.23
N ALA A 300 -16.05 -5.86 -2.10
CA ALA A 300 -17.17 -5.76 -1.17
C ALA A 300 -16.72 -5.73 0.31
N GLU A 301 -15.58 -6.31 0.66
CA GLU A 301 -14.96 -6.18 1.98
C GLU A 301 -14.34 -4.78 2.16
N HIS A 302 -13.60 -4.29 1.18
CA HIS A 302 -13.04 -2.93 1.20
C HIS A 302 -14.14 -1.87 1.38
N LYS A 303 -15.28 -2.03 0.70
CA LYS A 303 -16.44 -1.16 0.91
C LYS A 303 -16.92 -1.17 2.36
N GLN A 304 -16.96 -2.33 3.02
CA GLN A 304 -17.34 -2.42 4.43
C GLN A 304 -16.32 -1.72 5.35
N ALA A 305 -15.02 -1.86 5.07
CA ALA A 305 -13.97 -1.15 5.81
C ALA A 305 -14.12 0.38 5.67
N ILE A 306 -14.39 0.87 4.46
CA ILE A 306 -14.63 2.30 4.20
C ILE A 306 -15.87 2.80 4.94
N GLU A 307 -16.99 2.07 4.88
CA GLU A 307 -18.23 2.43 5.57
C GLU A 307 -18.03 2.46 7.09
N GLU A 308 -17.27 1.51 7.66
CA GLU A 308 -16.91 1.47 9.08
C GLU A 308 -16.05 2.66 9.48
N ALA A 309 -15.03 3.00 8.68
CA ALA A 309 -14.14 4.13 8.91
C ALA A 309 -14.91 5.46 8.92
N ILE A 310 -15.77 5.68 7.92
CA ILE A 310 -16.60 6.90 7.83
C ILE A 310 -17.59 6.97 9.00
N ALA A 311 -18.16 5.84 9.43
CA ALA A 311 -19.05 5.82 10.58
C ALA A 311 -18.33 6.11 11.90
N ALA A 312 -17.04 5.74 12.01
CA ALA A 312 -16.22 6.04 13.18
C ALA A 312 -15.80 7.52 13.24
N TYR A 313 -15.52 8.14 12.08
CA TYR A 313 -15.05 9.54 11.97
C TYR A 313 -15.89 10.36 10.98
N PRO A 314 -17.19 10.58 11.27
CA PRO A 314 -18.12 11.20 10.31
C PRO A 314 -17.85 12.69 10.05
N ASP A 315 -17.12 13.35 10.94
CA ASP A 315 -16.85 14.79 10.89
C ASP A 315 -15.50 15.12 10.22
N ALA A 316 -14.78 14.12 9.69
CA ALA A 316 -13.51 14.35 9.00
C ALA A 316 -13.73 15.24 7.76
N ALA A 317 -12.92 16.30 7.64
CA ALA A 317 -12.98 17.20 6.50
C ALA A 317 -12.44 16.55 5.21
N TRP A 318 -11.46 15.67 5.37
CA TRP A 318 -10.79 14.98 4.26
C TRP A 318 -10.89 13.46 4.42
N ARG A 319 -11.19 12.78 3.31
CA ARG A 319 -11.18 11.31 3.21
C ARG A 319 -10.09 10.90 2.24
N VAL A 320 -9.01 10.35 2.78
CA VAL A 320 -7.84 9.92 2.03
C VAL A 320 -7.76 8.40 2.07
N VAL A 321 -7.74 7.77 0.91
CA VAL A 321 -7.53 6.33 0.78
C VAL A 321 -6.09 6.07 0.35
N THR A 322 -5.44 5.07 0.94
CA THR A 322 -4.16 4.55 0.45
C THR A 322 -4.34 3.11 0.00
N ILE A 323 -3.91 2.82 -1.21
CA ILE A 323 -3.86 1.48 -1.81
C ILE A 323 -2.46 1.24 -2.37
N HIS A 324 -2.09 -0.02 -2.58
CA HIS A 324 -0.80 -0.30 -3.21
C HIS A 324 -0.90 -0.23 -4.74
N GLN A 325 -1.78 -1.01 -5.37
CA GLN A 325 -1.93 -1.03 -6.82
C GLN A 325 -2.41 0.32 -7.36
N ASP A 326 -1.77 0.79 -8.43
CA ASP A 326 -2.05 2.07 -9.06
C ASP A 326 -3.18 1.97 -10.10
N ILE A 327 -4.41 2.05 -9.66
CA ILE A 327 -5.57 1.95 -10.56
C ILE A 327 -5.65 3.10 -11.58
N TYR A 328 -4.95 4.20 -11.36
CA TYR A 328 -4.79 5.34 -12.29
C TYR A 328 -3.35 5.86 -12.30
N GLY A 329 -2.41 5.03 -12.73
CA GLY A 329 -0.99 5.37 -12.85
C GLY A 329 -0.53 5.63 -14.28
N SER A 330 0.79 5.61 -14.50
CA SER A 330 1.40 5.85 -15.81
C SER A 330 2.70 5.06 -16.05
N GLY A 331 3.02 4.05 -15.23
CA GLY A 331 4.15 3.16 -15.41
C GLY A 331 3.90 2.11 -16.48
N LEU A 332 4.94 1.78 -17.22
CA LEU A 332 4.92 0.67 -18.15
C LEU A 332 4.93 -0.63 -17.34
N ASP A 333 4.14 -1.59 -17.73
CA ASP A 333 4.05 -2.91 -17.14
C ASP A 333 3.00 -3.05 -16.01
N HIS A 334 2.56 -1.95 -15.40
CA HIS A 334 1.54 -1.96 -14.36
C HIS A 334 0.31 -1.13 -14.74
N SER A 335 0.44 0.15 -15.02
CA SER A 335 -0.72 1.03 -15.26
C SER A 335 -1.57 0.71 -16.48
N ASP A 336 -1.11 -0.09 -17.43
CA ASP A 336 -1.83 -0.51 -18.64
C ASP A 336 -2.22 -1.99 -18.62
N THR A 337 -1.99 -2.68 -17.50
CA THR A 337 -2.27 -4.10 -17.27
C THR A 337 -2.81 -4.37 -15.87
N ASP A 338 -1.95 -4.77 -14.95
CA ASP A 338 -2.29 -5.21 -13.60
C ASP A 338 -2.82 -4.11 -12.69
N GLY A 339 -2.31 -2.88 -12.78
CA GLY A 339 -2.85 -1.74 -12.05
C GLY A 339 -4.33 -1.45 -12.33
N MET A 340 -4.83 -1.88 -13.50
CA MET A 340 -6.23 -1.69 -13.89
C MET A 340 -7.21 -2.69 -13.25
N ILE A 341 -6.74 -3.78 -12.65
CA ILE A 341 -7.59 -4.91 -12.21
C ILE A 341 -8.74 -4.48 -11.30
N LEU A 342 -8.49 -3.59 -10.35
CA LEU A 342 -9.49 -3.13 -9.40
C LEU A 342 -10.22 -1.84 -9.81
N ARG A 343 -9.83 -1.22 -10.93
CA ARG A 343 -10.32 0.09 -11.35
C ARG A 343 -11.83 0.14 -11.50
N THR A 344 -12.41 -0.82 -12.22
CA THR A 344 -13.85 -0.88 -12.49
C THR A 344 -14.69 -1.07 -11.21
N GLN A 345 -14.10 -1.65 -10.18
CA GLN A 345 -14.78 -1.97 -8.93
C GLN A 345 -14.57 -0.89 -7.86
N LEU A 346 -13.36 -0.36 -7.71
CA LEU A 346 -13.03 0.63 -6.68
C LEU A 346 -13.53 2.03 -7.04
N THR A 347 -13.48 2.43 -8.33
CA THR A 347 -13.93 3.78 -8.74
C THR A 347 -15.34 4.12 -8.24
N PRO A 348 -16.38 3.29 -8.47
CA PRO A 348 -17.72 3.60 -7.97
C PRO A 348 -17.85 3.54 -6.44
N VAL A 349 -17.02 2.74 -5.76
CA VAL A 349 -17.00 2.68 -4.29
C VAL A 349 -16.42 3.96 -3.70
N PHE A 350 -15.36 4.48 -4.31
CA PHE A 350 -14.74 5.73 -3.86
C PHE A 350 -15.65 6.94 -4.10
N ASP A 351 -16.36 6.98 -5.25
CA ASP A 351 -17.37 8.01 -5.52
C ASP A 351 -18.51 7.99 -4.49
N GLU A 352 -19.07 6.80 -4.20
CA GLU A 352 -20.16 6.65 -3.22
C GLU A 352 -19.75 7.05 -1.80
N ALA A 353 -18.46 6.90 -1.50
CA ALA A 353 -17.87 7.22 -0.20
C ALA A 353 -17.40 8.68 -0.08
N ASP A 354 -17.56 9.51 -1.13
CA ASP A 354 -17.01 10.88 -1.21
C ASP A 354 -15.52 10.92 -0.81
N ILE A 355 -14.69 10.06 -1.42
CA ILE A 355 -13.24 10.07 -1.23
C ILE A 355 -12.67 11.29 -1.97
N ASP A 356 -11.78 12.02 -1.33
CA ASP A 356 -11.12 13.21 -1.91
C ASP A 356 -9.83 12.85 -2.67
N VAL A 357 -9.02 11.97 -2.08
CA VAL A 357 -7.69 11.64 -2.58
C VAL A 357 -7.41 10.15 -2.41
N VAL A 358 -6.80 9.56 -3.45
CA VAL A 358 -6.27 8.19 -3.42
C VAL A 358 -4.76 8.23 -3.65
N LEU A 359 -4.01 7.68 -2.70
CA LEU A 359 -2.56 7.55 -2.73
C LEU A 359 -2.19 6.11 -3.12
N GLN A 360 -1.30 5.96 -4.11
CA GLN A 360 -0.97 4.69 -4.76
C GLN A 360 0.56 4.48 -4.82
N GLY A 361 1.00 3.24 -4.94
CA GLY A 361 2.39 2.82 -5.15
C GLY A 361 2.56 2.00 -6.43
N HIS A 362 3.31 0.89 -6.35
CA HIS A 362 3.44 -0.20 -7.32
C HIS A 362 4.15 0.14 -8.63
N ASP A 363 3.87 1.27 -9.20
CA ASP A 363 4.32 1.69 -10.55
C ASP A 363 5.78 2.11 -10.62
N HIS A 364 6.41 2.39 -9.48
CA HIS A 364 7.78 2.93 -9.39
C HIS A 364 8.04 4.10 -10.33
N THR A 365 6.98 4.85 -10.66
CA THR A 365 6.99 6.11 -11.40
C THR A 365 6.16 7.14 -10.67
N TYR A 366 6.42 8.41 -10.90
CA TYR A 366 5.53 9.45 -10.40
C TYR A 366 4.43 9.75 -11.40
N SER A 367 3.19 9.79 -10.92
CA SER A 367 2.09 10.35 -11.69
C SER A 367 1.04 11.03 -10.79
N ARG A 368 0.41 12.08 -11.35
CA ARG A 368 -0.76 12.74 -10.79
C ARG A 368 -1.88 12.74 -11.83
N SER A 369 -3.04 12.26 -11.43
CA SER A 369 -4.21 12.30 -12.30
C SER A 369 -4.80 13.72 -12.42
N LYS A 370 -5.66 13.91 -13.39
CA LYS A 370 -6.71 14.91 -13.33
C LYS A 370 -7.72 14.46 -12.28
N LEU A 371 -8.70 15.30 -11.95
CA LEU A 371 -9.78 14.90 -11.06
C LEU A 371 -10.75 13.97 -11.81
N LEU A 372 -11.01 12.80 -11.24
CA LEU A 372 -11.75 11.71 -11.88
C LEU A 372 -12.93 11.29 -11.02
N TYR A 373 -14.04 10.95 -11.66
CA TYR A 373 -15.18 10.26 -11.04
C TYR A 373 -15.70 9.19 -12.00
N GLY A 374 -16.43 8.20 -11.50
CA GLY A 374 -16.96 7.11 -12.30
C GLY A 374 -17.95 7.58 -13.37
N ASP A 375 -18.07 6.84 -14.46
CA ASP A 375 -18.95 7.17 -15.59
C ASP A 375 -20.43 6.83 -15.33
N GLY A 376 -20.74 6.29 -14.13
CA GLY A 376 -22.10 5.90 -13.71
C GLY A 376 -22.64 4.65 -14.40
N GLN A 377 -21.79 3.87 -15.09
CA GLN A 377 -22.16 2.62 -15.72
C GLN A 377 -21.71 1.43 -14.88
N THR A 378 -22.22 0.24 -15.22
CA THR A 378 -21.77 -1.01 -14.61
C THR A 378 -20.78 -1.67 -15.54
N HIS A 379 -19.63 -2.01 -15.00
CA HIS A 379 -18.51 -2.68 -15.67
C HIS A 379 -18.31 -4.07 -15.09
N SER A 380 -17.53 -4.91 -15.78
CA SER A 380 -17.13 -6.23 -15.27
C SER A 380 -16.16 -6.08 -14.10
N SER A 381 -16.12 -7.11 -13.25
CA SER A 381 -15.13 -7.22 -12.18
C SER A 381 -13.99 -8.15 -12.57
N TYR A 382 -12.78 -7.82 -12.16
CA TYR A 382 -11.60 -8.59 -12.49
C TYR A 382 -10.77 -8.90 -11.23
N GLU A 383 -9.98 -9.99 -11.29
CA GLU A 383 -9.09 -10.40 -10.22
C GLU A 383 -7.79 -10.99 -10.79
N PHE A 384 -6.71 -10.97 -10.00
CA PHE A 384 -5.57 -11.87 -10.19
C PHE A 384 -5.75 -13.14 -9.37
N ARG A 385 -5.07 -14.20 -9.78
CA ARG A 385 -5.00 -15.46 -9.05
C ARG A 385 -3.56 -15.80 -8.73
N LEU A 386 -3.36 -16.59 -7.67
CA LEU A 386 -2.03 -17.08 -7.35
C LEU A 386 -1.57 -18.05 -8.45
N ASN A 387 -0.27 -18.07 -8.71
CA ASN A 387 0.38 -19.06 -9.55
C ASN A 387 0.17 -20.50 -9.02
N GLU A 388 0.48 -21.52 -9.81
CA GLU A 388 0.28 -22.93 -9.43
C GLU A 388 1.02 -23.31 -8.13
N GLU A 389 2.14 -22.66 -7.83
CA GLU A 389 2.95 -22.86 -6.62
C GLU A 389 2.40 -22.13 -5.39
N GLY A 390 1.53 -21.16 -5.56
CA GLY A 390 1.01 -20.31 -4.48
C GLY A 390 2.05 -19.37 -3.85
N THR A 391 3.09 -19.04 -4.59
CA THR A 391 4.24 -18.24 -4.13
C THR A 391 4.25 -16.82 -4.70
N ASP A 392 3.41 -16.53 -5.69
CA ASP A 392 3.27 -15.25 -6.34
C ASP A 392 1.93 -15.19 -7.09
N TYR A 393 1.56 -14.03 -7.59
CA TYR A 393 0.42 -13.88 -8.47
C TYR A 393 0.75 -14.25 -9.91
N ASP A 394 -0.26 -14.62 -10.70
CA ASP A 394 -0.18 -14.76 -12.15
C ASP A 394 -0.41 -13.39 -12.80
N TRP A 395 0.68 -12.68 -13.03
CA TRP A 395 0.67 -11.33 -13.60
C TRP A 395 0.43 -11.30 -15.12
N ASP A 396 0.45 -12.44 -15.78
CA ASP A 396 0.25 -12.55 -17.22
C ASP A 396 -1.24 -12.61 -17.60
N HIS A 397 -2.13 -12.91 -16.64
CA HIS A 397 -3.55 -13.11 -16.89
C HIS A 397 -4.43 -12.40 -15.86
N ALA A 398 -5.44 -11.66 -16.36
CA ALA A 398 -6.58 -11.22 -15.57
C ALA A 398 -7.72 -12.25 -15.68
N TYR A 399 -8.56 -12.32 -14.66
CA TYR A 399 -9.73 -13.20 -14.65
C TYR A 399 -10.99 -12.39 -14.44
N ASN A 400 -11.98 -12.54 -15.34
CA ASN A 400 -13.29 -11.92 -15.17
C ASN A 400 -14.06 -12.70 -14.09
N VAL A 401 -14.46 -12.02 -13.02
CA VAL A 401 -15.08 -12.64 -11.83
C VAL A 401 -16.45 -13.25 -12.15
N GLU A 402 -17.24 -12.66 -13.07
CA GLU A 402 -18.57 -13.10 -13.41
C GLU A 402 -18.59 -14.29 -14.36
N THR A 403 -17.64 -14.35 -15.30
CA THR A 403 -17.61 -15.36 -16.37
C THR A 403 -16.56 -16.44 -16.17
N ASP A 404 -15.60 -16.23 -15.26
CA ASP A 404 -14.43 -17.08 -15.05
C ASP A 404 -13.53 -17.17 -16.32
N GLU A 405 -13.61 -16.16 -17.20
CA GLU A 405 -12.82 -16.06 -18.42
C GLU A 405 -11.42 -15.55 -18.10
N GLU A 406 -10.41 -16.25 -18.59
CA GLU A 406 -9.01 -15.86 -18.53
C GLU A 406 -8.71 -14.86 -19.66
N ILE A 407 -8.09 -13.76 -19.32
CA ILE A 407 -7.74 -12.65 -20.23
C ILE A 407 -6.22 -12.52 -20.24
N PRO A 408 -5.54 -12.87 -21.34
CA PRO A 408 -4.10 -12.67 -21.43
C PRO A 408 -3.79 -11.17 -21.50
N LEU A 409 -3.01 -10.68 -20.55
CA LEU A 409 -2.59 -9.27 -20.51
C LEU A 409 -1.51 -8.98 -21.56
N TYR A 410 -0.74 -10.00 -21.96
CA TYR A 410 0.31 -9.94 -22.97
C TYR A 410 0.08 -10.98 -24.08
N PRO A 411 -0.98 -10.83 -24.93
CA PRO A 411 -1.32 -11.83 -25.95
C PRO A 411 -0.17 -12.02 -26.95
N GLU A 412 0.11 -13.27 -27.34
CA GLU A 412 1.15 -13.60 -28.32
C GLU A 412 0.85 -13.01 -29.72
N GLU A 413 1.91 -12.73 -30.50
CA GLU A 413 1.74 -12.24 -31.88
C GLU A 413 0.96 -13.26 -32.74
N GLY A 414 -0.23 -12.86 -33.20
CA GLY A 414 -1.14 -13.70 -34.00
C GLY A 414 -2.23 -14.38 -33.18
N ASP A 415 -2.30 -14.18 -31.89
CA ASP A 415 -3.44 -14.55 -31.05
C ASP A 415 -4.52 -13.45 -31.18
N GLU A 416 -5.40 -13.61 -32.18
CA GLU A 416 -6.49 -12.65 -32.44
C GLU A 416 -7.57 -12.70 -31.34
N GLU A 417 -7.75 -13.83 -30.65
CA GLU A 417 -8.73 -14.02 -29.60
C GLU A 417 -8.26 -13.39 -28.30
N GLY A 418 -7.01 -13.63 -27.88
CA GLY A 418 -6.41 -13.00 -26.72
C GLY A 418 -6.28 -11.48 -26.87
N ALA A 419 -5.88 -11.01 -28.06
CA ALA A 419 -5.84 -9.57 -28.33
C ALA A 419 -7.21 -8.91 -28.22
N ALA A 420 -8.27 -9.56 -28.71
CA ALA A 420 -9.64 -9.06 -28.59
C ALA A 420 -10.15 -9.06 -27.14
N ALA A 421 -9.75 -10.05 -26.32
CA ALA A 421 -10.08 -10.10 -24.90
C ALA A 421 -9.35 -8.96 -24.13
N LYS A 422 -8.07 -8.72 -24.41
CA LYS A 422 -7.31 -7.61 -23.85
C LYS A 422 -7.90 -6.25 -24.26
N ASP A 423 -8.30 -6.08 -25.54
CA ASP A 423 -8.94 -4.85 -26.01
C ASP A 423 -10.25 -4.59 -25.26
N ALA A 424 -11.07 -5.63 -25.05
CA ALA A 424 -12.32 -5.52 -24.31
C ALA A 424 -12.09 -5.19 -22.83
N PHE A 425 -11.11 -5.81 -22.19
CA PHE A 425 -10.67 -5.47 -20.83
C PHE A 425 -10.24 -4.00 -20.73
N THR A 426 -9.44 -3.52 -21.68
CA THR A 426 -8.98 -2.14 -21.72
C THR A 426 -10.14 -1.16 -21.90
N GLU A 427 -11.11 -1.48 -22.80
CA GLU A 427 -12.29 -0.63 -23.04
C GLU A 427 -13.18 -0.57 -21.79
N ASP A 428 -13.38 -1.69 -21.10
CA ASP A 428 -14.18 -1.78 -19.86
C ASP A 428 -13.54 -0.96 -18.71
N ASN A 429 -12.22 -0.88 -18.69
CA ASN A 429 -11.46 -0.08 -17.72
C ASN A 429 -11.44 1.43 -18.02
N MET A 430 -12.06 1.90 -19.11
CA MET A 430 -12.34 3.32 -19.33
C MET A 430 -13.62 3.75 -18.59
N CYS A 431 -13.75 3.39 -17.33
CA CYS A 431 -14.94 3.53 -16.48
C CYS A 431 -15.02 4.88 -15.75
N TYR A 432 -14.29 5.89 -16.20
CA TYR A 432 -14.14 7.19 -15.53
C TYR A 432 -14.61 8.36 -16.41
N THR A 433 -14.88 9.47 -15.74
CA THR A 433 -15.10 10.78 -16.34
C THR A 433 -14.06 11.74 -15.79
N ILE A 434 -13.47 12.55 -16.66
CA ILE A 434 -12.51 13.60 -16.28
C ILE A 434 -13.29 14.88 -15.97
N GLU A 435 -13.12 15.44 -14.78
CA GLU A 435 -13.69 16.72 -14.43
C GLU A 435 -12.98 17.87 -15.18
N ASP A 436 -13.77 18.78 -15.77
CA ASP A 436 -13.25 19.91 -16.53
C ASP A 436 -12.92 21.08 -15.61
N VAL A 437 -11.72 21.05 -15.04
CA VAL A 437 -11.20 22.10 -14.14
C VAL A 437 -9.95 22.72 -14.73
N GLU A 438 -9.70 24.00 -14.41
CA GLU A 438 -8.52 24.75 -14.87
C GLU A 438 -7.59 25.10 -13.68
N GLY A 439 -6.29 24.92 -13.90
CA GLY A 439 -5.25 25.30 -12.95
C GLY A 439 -4.91 24.20 -11.95
N ASN A 440 -4.06 24.57 -10.98
CA ASN A 440 -3.55 23.65 -9.94
C ASN A 440 -4.12 23.94 -8.54
N THR A 441 -5.09 24.86 -8.45
CA THR A 441 -5.91 25.09 -7.24
C THR A 441 -7.36 24.93 -7.66
N VAL A 442 -8.05 23.98 -7.05
CA VAL A 442 -9.43 23.65 -7.39
C VAL A 442 -10.27 23.73 -6.12
N THR A 443 -11.44 24.33 -6.21
CA THR A 443 -12.34 24.53 -5.06
C THR A 443 -13.57 23.65 -5.22
N ASP A 444 -13.91 22.88 -4.17
CA ASP A 444 -15.05 21.98 -4.09
C ASP A 444 -15.20 21.06 -5.33
N PRO A 445 -14.15 20.33 -5.76
CA PRO A 445 -14.27 19.44 -6.90
C PRO A 445 -15.19 18.27 -6.59
N GLN A 446 -15.80 17.71 -7.65
CA GLN A 446 -16.54 16.46 -7.57
C GLN A 446 -15.62 15.26 -7.74
N GLY A 447 -14.56 15.41 -8.53
CA GLY A 447 -13.65 14.33 -8.88
C GLY A 447 -12.59 14.08 -7.82
N ILE A 448 -12.12 12.85 -7.78
CA ILE A 448 -11.09 12.33 -6.87
C ILE A 448 -9.70 12.56 -7.49
N LEU A 449 -8.73 12.95 -6.67
CA LEU A 449 -7.32 13.03 -7.05
C LEU A 449 -6.64 11.67 -6.82
N TYR A 450 -6.01 11.11 -7.84
CA TYR A 450 -5.17 9.91 -7.73
C TYR A 450 -3.70 10.29 -7.90
N MET A 451 -2.87 9.83 -6.96
CA MET A 451 -1.43 10.10 -6.94
C MET A 451 -0.67 8.78 -6.85
N THR A 452 0.30 8.56 -7.75
CA THR A 452 1.18 7.40 -7.71
C THR A 452 2.58 7.84 -7.30
N ALA A 453 3.11 7.23 -6.25
CA ALA A 453 4.46 7.51 -5.78
C ALA A 453 5.49 6.69 -6.57
N ASN A 454 6.64 7.31 -6.86
CA ASN A 454 7.82 6.62 -7.37
C ASN A 454 8.59 5.96 -6.22
N SER A 455 9.53 5.07 -6.53
CA SER A 455 10.37 4.42 -5.53
C SER A 455 11.09 5.41 -4.62
N ALA A 456 10.90 5.24 -3.31
CA ALA A 456 11.51 6.10 -2.30
C ALA A 456 12.98 5.77 -2.03
N SER A 457 13.40 4.53 -2.24
CA SER A 457 14.80 4.12 -2.11
C SER A 457 15.56 4.17 -3.44
N GLY A 458 14.84 4.12 -4.55
CA GLY A 458 15.45 3.94 -5.87
C GLY A 458 16.00 2.54 -6.10
N SER A 459 15.49 1.56 -5.37
CA SER A 459 15.89 0.15 -5.49
C SER A 459 15.56 -0.43 -6.86
N LYS A 460 14.45 0.04 -7.46
CA LYS A 460 13.95 -0.38 -8.76
C LYS A 460 13.09 0.72 -9.37
N TYR A 461 13.13 0.85 -10.70
CA TYR A 461 12.29 1.80 -11.43
C TYR A 461 11.71 1.14 -12.68
N TYR A 462 10.53 1.61 -13.08
CA TYR A 462 9.92 1.28 -14.37
C TYR A 462 9.95 2.47 -15.33
N GLU A 463 9.82 2.20 -16.63
CA GLU A 463 9.62 3.23 -17.63
C GLU A 463 8.19 3.75 -17.59
N LEU A 464 7.97 4.96 -18.08
CA LEU A 464 6.62 5.46 -18.32
C LEU A 464 6.03 4.79 -19.56
N THR A 465 4.72 4.56 -19.57
CA THR A 465 3.99 4.16 -20.79
C THR A 465 4.30 5.10 -21.94
N ALA A 466 4.46 4.55 -23.13
CA ALA A 466 4.88 5.33 -24.32
C ALA A 466 3.91 6.49 -24.65
N THR A 467 2.60 6.28 -24.40
CA THR A 467 1.56 7.28 -24.58
C THR A 467 1.00 7.66 -23.23
N GLN A 468 1.04 8.93 -22.87
CA GLN A 468 0.39 9.42 -21.66
C GLN A 468 -1.11 9.18 -21.76
N GLN A 469 -1.68 8.57 -20.72
CA GLN A 469 -3.10 8.37 -20.59
C GLN A 469 -3.82 9.73 -20.48
N ASP A 470 -5.03 9.82 -20.94
CA ASP A 470 -5.80 11.08 -20.98
C ASP A 470 -6.21 11.59 -19.59
N TYR A 471 -6.30 10.68 -18.61
CA TYR A 471 -6.56 10.98 -17.21
C TYR A 471 -5.33 11.51 -16.45
N ILE A 472 -4.11 11.39 -16.98
CA ILE A 472 -2.90 11.87 -16.34
C ILE A 472 -2.71 13.37 -16.58
N ALA A 473 -2.53 14.14 -15.52
CA ALA A 473 -2.20 15.56 -15.55
C ALA A 473 -0.67 15.77 -15.58
N ALA A 474 0.07 15.09 -14.72
CA ALA A 474 1.54 15.17 -14.63
C ALA A 474 2.13 13.77 -14.41
N ARG A 475 3.34 13.54 -14.92
CA ARG A 475 4.11 12.31 -14.69
C ARG A 475 5.58 12.55 -14.86
N SER A 476 6.40 11.80 -14.15
CA SER A 476 7.86 11.91 -14.21
C SER A 476 8.53 10.57 -13.94
N GLN A 477 9.62 10.31 -14.69
CA GLN A 477 10.59 9.26 -14.36
C GLN A 477 11.97 9.75 -14.73
N ASN A 478 12.76 10.07 -13.71
CA ASN A 478 14.11 10.61 -13.85
C ASN A 478 15.18 9.66 -13.27
N TRP A 479 14.78 8.45 -12.89
CA TRP A 479 15.65 7.43 -12.26
C TRP A 479 16.28 7.94 -10.96
N LEU A 480 15.52 8.71 -10.20
CA LEU A 480 15.91 9.29 -8.91
C LEU A 480 14.84 8.99 -7.87
N PRO A 481 15.22 8.73 -6.61
CA PRO A 481 14.25 8.53 -5.54
C PRO A 481 13.43 9.82 -5.35
N SER A 482 12.17 9.64 -5.02
CA SER A 482 11.26 10.76 -4.85
C SER A 482 10.38 10.63 -3.62
N PHE A 483 9.83 11.74 -3.18
CA PHE A 483 8.86 11.82 -2.10
C PHE A 483 7.90 12.99 -2.36
N SER A 484 6.73 12.91 -1.76
CA SER A 484 5.78 14.02 -1.75
C SER A 484 5.53 14.50 -0.32
N VAL A 485 5.22 15.78 -0.19
CA VAL A 485 4.78 16.39 1.07
C VAL A 485 3.33 16.83 0.91
N ILE A 486 2.46 16.29 1.74
CA ILE A 486 1.07 16.70 1.86
C ILE A 486 0.99 17.70 3.01
N THR A 487 0.35 18.84 2.77
CA THR A 487 0.00 19.83 3.80
C THR A 487 -1.51 19.95 3.84
N MET A 488 -2.12 19.68 4.98
CA MET A 488 -3.57 19.57 5.13
C MET A 488 -4.03 20.35 6.35
N ASP A 489 -5.11 21.12 6.18
CA ASP A 489 -5.91 21.72 7.24
C ASP A 489 -7.41 21.52 6.93
N SER A 490 -8.32 22.13 7.69
CA SER A 490 -9.76 21.96 7.51
C SER A 490 -10.29 22.36 6.14
N ASP A 491 -9.63 23.30 5.46
CA ASP A 491 -10.11 23.95 4.25
C ASP A 491 -9.23 23.67 3.02
N SER A 492 -8.05 23.08 3.21
CA SER A 492 -7.04 22.92 2.16
C SER A 492 -6.28 21.59 2.27
N PHE A 493 -6.12 20.93 1.13
CA PHE A 493 -5.23 19.78 0.93
C PHE A 493 -4.26 20.10 -0.20
N GLN A 494 -2.99 20.27 0.12
CA GLN A 494 -1.93 20.60 -0.83
C GLN A 494 -0.94 19.45 -0.94
N ILE A 495 -0.43 19.19 -2.15
CA ILE A 495 0.64 18.23 -2.38
C ILE A 495 1.75 18.82 -3.25
N ASP A 496 2.99 18.60 -2.81
CA ASP A 496 4.23 18.97 -3.47
C ASP A 496 5.12 17.73 -3.64
N THR A 497 5.62 17.46 -4.86
CA THR A 497 6.43 16.28 -5.14
C THR A 497 7.85 16.65 -5.55
N TYR A 498 8.81 15.94 -4.97
CA TYR A 498 10.23 16.19 -5.11
C TYR A 498 11.00 14.92 -5.46
N GLN A 499 12.16 15.10 -6.12
CA GLN A 499 13.17 14.08 -6.32
C GLN A 499 14.48 14.46 -5.60
N ILE A 500 15.31 13.46 -5.30
CA ILE A 500 16.61 13.65 -4.66
C ILE A 500 17.71 13.28 -5.66
N THR A 501 18.55 14.23 -6.01
CA THR A 501 19.67 13.99 -6.92
C THR A 501 20.82 13.24 -6.22
N ASP A 502 21.76 12.69 -7.00
CA ASP A 502 22.91 11.95 -6.45
C ASP A 502 23.77 12.80 -5.52
N ASP A 503 23.84 14.12 -5.73
CA ASP A 503 24.56 15.07 -4.88
C ASP A 503 23.69 15.62 -3.71
N GLY A 504 22.51 15.05 -3.49
CA GLY A 504 21.64 15.36 -2.34
C GLY A 504 20.82 16.64 -2.48
N GLN A 505 20.67 17.18 -3.71
CA GLN A 505 19.79 18.32 -3.92
C GLN A 505 18.35 17.84 -4.06
N VAL A 506 17.43 18.61 -3.50
CA VAL A 506 15.98 18.39 -3.62
C VAL A 506 15.44 19.26 -4.74
N GLU A 507 14.77 18.64 -5.70
CA GLU A 507 14.20 19.31 -6.87
C GLU A 507 12.70 18.98 -6.96
N GLN A 508 11.86 20.01 -7.06
CA GLN A 508 10.43 19.81 -7.30
C GLN A 508 10.19 19.33 -8.73
N ILE A 509 9.40 18.25 -8.89
CA ILE A 509 9.16 17.58 -10.19
C ILE A 509 7.77 17.80 -10.77
N ASP A 510 6.84 18.32 -9.99
CA ASP A 510 5.51 18.76 -10.43
C ASP A 510 5.17 20.11 -9.80
N GLU A 511 4.22 20.83 -10.39
CA GLU A 511 3.68 22.04 -9.79
C GLU A 511 2.81 21.67 -8.58
N THR A 512 2.87 22.47 -7.51
CA THR A 512 2.00 22.33 -6.35
C THR A 512 0.54 22.19 -6.78
N PHE A 513 -0.15 21.16 -6.28
CA PHE A 513 -1.57 20.97 -6.52
C PHE A 513 -2.34 21.16 -5.20
N THR A 514 -3.46 21.88 -5.24
CA THR A 514 -4.25 22.21 -4.06
C THR A 514 -5.73 21.95 -4.33
N ILE A 515 -6.37 21.25 -3.41
CA ILE A 515 -7.83 21.16 -3.31
C ILE A 515 -8.25 22.04 -2.14
N GLU A 516 -9.22 22.93 -2.38
CA GLU A 516 -9.83 23.78 -1.34
C GLU A 516 -11.29 23.35 -1.15
N LYS A 517 -11.75 23.32 0.11
CA LYS A 517 -13.16 23.11 0.48
C LYS A 517 -13.73 24.39 1.07
N THR A 518 -14.91 24.82 0.60
CA THR A 518 -15.62 25.94 1.21
C THR A 518 -16.54 25.46 2.32
N ALA A 519 -16.50 26.13 3.47
CA ALA A 519 -17.34 25.77 4.60
C ALA A 519 -18.84 25.78 4.20
N GLY A 520 -19.46 24.60 4.11
CA GLY A 520 -20.88 24.42 3.78
C GLY A 520 -21.19 23.59 2.53
N ALA A 521 -20.18 23.09 1.79
CA ALA A 521 -20.42 22.27 0.58
C ALA A 521 -21.02 20.88 0.89
N SER A 522 -20.90 20.39 2.12
CA SER A 522 -21.38 19.07 2.51
C SER A 522 -22.91 18.95 2.75
N GLU A 523 -23.67 20.03 2.69
CA GLU A 523 -25.14 20.02 2.95
C GLU A 523 -26.03 20.15 1.69
N GLU A 524 -25.49 20.47 0.50
CA GLU A 524 -26.33 20.75 -0.68
C GLU A 524 -26.59 19.56 -1.63
N THR A 525 -25.90 18.43 -1.53
CA THR A 525 -26.06 17.31 -2.48
C THR A 525 -27.19 16.32 -2.16
N ALA A 526 -27.86 16.44 -1.00
CA ALA A 526 -28.93 15.52 -0.60
C ALA A 526 -30.35 15.98 -0.93
N ASP A 527 -30.57 17.24 -1.38
CA ASP A 527 -31.95 17.81 -1.49
C ASP A 527 -32.44 18.07 -2.93
N ASP A 528 -31.62 17.89 -3.98
CA ASP A 528 -32.04 18.21 -5.38
C ASP A 528 -32.54 17.00 -6.20
N ALA A 529 -32.54 15.79 -5.64
CA ALA A 529 -33.10 14.60 -6.30
C ALA A 529 -34.58 14.33 -6.00
N SER A 530 -35.26 15.17 -5.17
CA SER A 530 -36.66 14.96 -4.74
C SER A 530 -37.71 15.91 -5.36
N ALA A 531 -37.33 16.78 -6.29
CA ALA A 531 -38.23 17.83 -6.80
C ALA A 531 -38.63 17.73 -8.29
N ALA A 532 -38.63 16.54 -8.89
CA ALA A 532 -39.17 16.37 -10.23
C ALA A 532 -40.06 15.13 -10.30
N GLU A 533 -41.31 15.25 -9.87
CA GLU A 533 -42.51 14.62 -10.41
C GLU A 533 -43.69 14.74 -9.44
N THR A 534 -44.53 15.76 -9.58
CA THR A 534 -45.98 15.66 -9.44
C THR A 534 -46.63 16.95 -9.93
N ASP A 535 -47.01 16.96 -11.16
CA ASP A 535 -48.13 17.80 -11.60
C ASP A 535 -49.01 16.97 -12.57
N ALA A 536 -50.14 16.49 -12.08
CA ALA A 536 -51.38 16.40 -12.84
C ALA A 536 -52.53 15.70 -12.07
N ALA A 537 -53.59 16.52 -11.84
CA ALA A 537 -55.02 16.17 -11.85
C ALA A 537 -55.67 15.61 -10.59
N ASP A 538 -56.19 16.52 -9.84
CA ASP A 538 -57.57 16.81 -9.38
C ASP A 538 -58.64 15.77 -9.75
N THR A 539 -59.35 15.24 -8.74
CA THR A 539 -60.82 15.26 -8.58
C THR A 539 -61.33 14.49 -7.35
N GLU A 540 -61.99 15.27 -6.47
CA GLU A 540 -63.15 14.97 -5.60
C GLU A 540 -63.57 13.50 -5.28
N ALA A 541 -63.76 13.10 -4.05
CA ALA A 541 -64.96 13.33 -3.23
C ALA A 541 -64.98 12.42 -1.98
N ALA A 542 -65.22 13.04 -0.84
CA ALA A 542 -66.12 12.70 0.27
C ALA A 542 -66.28 11.23 0.76
N ASP A 543 -66.04 11.00 1.99
CA ASP A 543 -66.90 11.02 3.19
C ASP A 543 -66.93 9.74 4.02
N GLU A 544 -67.05 9.93 5.31
CA GLU A 544 -67.51 9.07 6.44
C GLU A 544 -66.65 7.90 6.96
N ALA A 545 -66.05 8.06 8.11
CA ALA A 545 -66.52 7.98 9.48
C ALA A 545 -66.40 6.60 10.16
N ALA A 546 -65.85 6.68 11.33
CA ALA A 546 -66.07 5.85 12.57
C ALA A 546 -65.52 4.38 12.51
N GLY A 547 -64.81 3.94 13.47
CA GLY A 547 -64.80 4.04 14.89
C GLY A 547 -64.17 2.83 15.51
N THR A 548 -63.54 3.09 16.59
CA THR A 548 -63.43 2.29 17.84
C THR A 548 -62.77 0.92 17.86
N GLU A 549 -61.78 0.94 18.67
CA GLU A 549 -61.57 0.33 19.97
C GLU A 549 -61.02 -1.11 20.02
N THR A 550 -59.90 -1.19 20.65
CA THR A 550 -59.48 -1.81 21.90
C THR A 550 -59.25 -3.34 21.95
N THR A 551 -58.22 -3.57 22.65
CA THR A 551 -57.86 -4.54 23.69
C THR A 551 -57.05 -5.75 23.21
N ASP A 552 -55.83 -5.87 23.66
CA ASP A 552 -55.24 -6.25 24.97
C ASP A 552 -55.07 -7.76 25.11
N THR A 553 -54.03 -8.10 25.82
CA THR A 553 -53.65 -9.37 26.48
C THR A 553 -52.81 -10.35 25.66
N ALA A 554 -51.54 -10.46 25.99
CA ALA A 554 -50.84 -11.04 27.14
C ALA A 554 -50.66 -12.55 27.08
N ALA A 555 -49.43 -12.91 27.34
CA ALA A 555 -48.92 -14.03 28.12
C ALA A 555 -48.64 -15.38 27.45
N THR A 556 -47.42 -15.72 27.63
CA THR A 556 -46.76 -16.82 28.35
C THR A 556 -46.72 -18.17 27.66
N GLU A 557 -45.61 -18.68 27.70
CA GLU A 557 -44.73 -19.57 28.39
C GLU A 557 -44.33 -20.84 27.63
N GLU A 558 -43.05 -21.11 27.73
CA GLU A 558 -42.35 -22.34 28.12
C GLU A 558 -42.41 -23.61 27.26
N GLY A 559 -41.23 -24.22 27.24
CA GLY A 559 -41.00 -25.65 27.24
C GLY A 559 -39.92 -26.08 26.22
N GLU A 560 -38.65 -26.16 26.65
CA GLU A 560 -37.89 -27.37 26.97
C GLU A 560 -38.22 -28.59 26.08
N ASP A 561 -37.25 -29.22 25.44
CA ASP A 561 -36.31 -30.20 25.99
C ASP A 561 -35.51 -30.89 24.85
N ALA A 562 -34.24 -30.95 25.00
CA ALA A 562 -33.26 -31.99 25.10
C ALA A 562 -33.21 -33.17 24.11
N ALA A 563 -31.98 -33.55 23.93
CA ALA A 563 -31.34 -34.85 23.76
C ALA A 563 -30.91 -35.20 22.33
N GLN A 564 -29.58 -35.19 22.19
CA GLN A 564 -28.62 -36.30 22.37
C GLN A 564 -28.67 -37.38 21.30
N THR A 565 -27.57 -37.62 20.77
CA THR A 565 -26.51 -38.66 20.67
C THR A 565 -26.47 -39.23 19.26
N ASP A 566 -25.43 -39.74 18.66
CA ASP A 566 -24.15 -40.31 18.97
C ASP A 566 -23.34 -40.41 17.70
N ASP A 567 -22.04 -40.10 17.77
CA ASP A 567 -20.90 -40.99 17.70
C ASP A 567 -20.85 -42.04 16.56
N ALA A 568 -19.83 -41.94 15.74
CA ALA A 568 -19.02 -43.09 15.34
C ALA A 568 -17.73 -42.65 14.63
N ALA A 569 -16.67 -42.87 15.35
CA ALA A 569 -15.31 -42.98 14.87
C ALA A 569 -15.16 -44.05 13.77
N ASN A 570 -14.20 -43.84 12.87
CA ASN A 570 -13.35 -44.96 12.48
C ASN A 570 -11.93 -44.53 12.12
N GLU A 571 -11.04 -45.24 12.74
CA GLU A 571 -9.59 -45.16 12.71
C GLU A 571 -8.95 -45.62 11.38
N ALA A 572 -7.75 -45.04 11.18
CA ALA A 572 -6.45 -45.67 10.83
C ALA A 572 -6.32 -46.49 9.54
N THR A 573 -5.27 -46.23 8.81
CA THR A 573 -3.95 -46.89 8.92
C THR A 573 -2.96 -46.27 7.92
N ASP A 574 -1.91 -45.78 8.45
CA ASP A 574 -0.48 -45.97 8.29
C ASP A 574 -0.05 -46.98 7.17
N GLU A 575 0.86 -46.56 6.27
CA GLU A 575 2.04 -47.33 5.87
C GLU A 575 3.03 -46.46 5.11
N ALA A 576 4.21 -46.40 5.68
CA ALA A 576 5.46 -45.88 5.15
C ALA A 576 6.09 -46.86 4.14
N ALA A 577 6.90 -46.31 3.23
CA ALA A 577 8.15 -46.88 2.70
C ALA A 577 8.71 -45.89 1.65
N ASP A 578 9.76 -45.19 1.92
CA ASP A 578 11.20 -45.52 1.94
C ASP A 578 11.81 -45.85 0.57
N SER A 579 12.99 -45.23 0.39
CA SER A 579 14.11 -45.51 -0.51
C SER A 579 14.08 -44.85 -1.90
N ALA A 580 15.11 -44.30 -2.40
CA ALA A 580 16.53 -44.15 -2.07
C ALA A 580 17.19 -43.34 -3.20
N ALA A 581 18.24 -42.69 -2.82
CA ALA A 581 19.18 -41.94 -3.65
C ALA A 581 19.75 -42.73 -4.85
N ALA A 582 20.12 -41.99 -5.92
CA ALA A 582 21.31 -42.28 -6.68
C ALA A 582 21.83 -41.05 -7.43
N GLU A 583 23.03 -40.68 -7.07
CA GLU A 583 23.97 -39.82 -7.77
C GLU A 583 24.20 -40.23 -9.23
N THR A 584 24.56 -39.26 -10.07
CA THR A 584 25.73 -39.30 -10.99
C THR A 584 25.81 -37.95 -11.69
N GLU A 585 26.79 -37.18 -11.35
CA GLU A 585 28.06 -36.82 -12.00
C GLU A 585 28.05 -36.62 -13.53
N ALA A 586 28.39 -35.33 -13.87
CA ALA A 586 29.51 -34.82 -14.66
C ALA A 586 29.48 -34.86 -16.20
N ALA A 587 29.86 -33.68 -16.70
CA ALA A 587 30.72 -33.35 -17.85
C ALA A 587 30.07 -33.28 -19.26
N GLU A 588 29.92 -32.11 -19.82
CA GLU A 588 30.84 -31.39 -20.72
C GLU A 588 30.37 -29.95 -20.93
#